data_62a6f189f81cbaea26446d52cb86f6fb
#
_entry.id   62a6f189f81cbaea26446d52cb86f6fb
#
_cell.length_a   1.000
_cell.length_b   1.000
_cell.length_c   1.000
_cell.angle_alpha   90.00
_cell.angle_beta   90.00
_cell.angle_gamma   90.00
#
_symmetry.space_group_name_H-M   'P 1'
#
loop_
_entity.id
_entity.type
_entity.pdbx_description
1 polymer ?
#
loop_
_entity_poly.entity_id
_entity_poly.type
_entity_poly.pdbx_seq_one_letter_code
_entity_poly.pdbx_strand_id
1 'polypeptide(L)'
;AEYIAECRDCGIHLLPPDINESEADFTVSGEHIRFGLVAVKGVGRGFINAVLAERGRGGPFVSFPDFCQRMFDAELNKRVLENLIRCGAFDSMGIYRSRLLEAYEQLVDSIAQNKRKNLAGQFDLFGGGGDQMQSAPELQVKNIPEFTRHELMTMEKETTGLYLTGHPMDEYRDVVKQCKAASMGAILSDFAQEGGPAIYHDEQRVTLAGVITASRTKTTRNNSLMAYVTLEDDTASMEMLVFARVLGEAGPYLKEGVAVLAEGRISVRDEKAPQLMCDRVRPLDQVKGNLPPVEGEERAKKLYIRIPSLDDPRWERIKLVLTMFPGTEQMVVKCEGTGKR
;
A
#
# COMPACT_ATOMS: atom_id res chain seq x y z
N ALA A 1 -7.99 -10.25 6.84
CA ALA A 1 -8.50 -8.88 6.82
C ALA A 1 -9.02 -8.47 8.19
N GLU A 2 -9.87 -9.27 8.83
CA GLU A 2 -10.55 -9.01 10.10
C GLU A 2 -9.57 -8.66 11.24
N TYR A 3 -8.55 -9.49 11.48
CA TYR A 3 -7.53 -9.24 12.51
C TYR A 3 -6.70 -7.96 12.27
N ILE A 4 -6.56 -7.53 11.02
CA ILE A 4 -5.80 -6.31 10.70
C ILE A 4 -6.62 -5.07 11.03
N ALA A 5 -7.93 -5.11 10.78
CA ALA A 5 -8.84 -4.05 11.18
C ALA A 5 -8.83 -3.90 12.71
N GLU A 6 -8.92 -5.02 13.44
CA GLU A 6 -8.84 -5.05 14.91
C GLU A 6 -7.49 -4.51 15.43
N CYS A 7 -6.38 -4.90 14.81
CA CYS A 7 -5.06 -4.32 15.15
C CYS A 7 -5.04 -2.81 14.98
N ARG A 8 -5.60 -2.28 13.88
CA ARG A 8 -5.67 -0.83 13.64
C ARG A 8 -6.51 -0.12 14.69
N ASP A 9 -7.66 -0.69 15.06
CA ASP A 9 -8.55 -0.14 16.09
C ASP A 9 -7.86 -0.11 17.47
N CYS A 10 -6.99 -1.07 17.73
CA CYS A 10 -6.11 -1.10 18.90
C CYS A 10 -4.86 -0.22 18.80
N GLY A 11 -4.66 0.51 17.70
CA GLY A 11 -3.46 1.33 17.46
C GLY A 11 -2.21 0.53 17.11
N ILE A 12 -2.33 -0.76 16.80
CA ILE A 12 -1.23 -1.64 16.42
C ILE A 12 -1.07 -1.59 14.89
N HIS A 13 0.08 -1.11 14.42
CA HIS A 13 0.37 -1.06 13.00
C HIS A 13 1.00 -2.36 12.50
N LEU A 14 0.64 -2.76 11.28
CA LEU A 14 1.33 -3.82 10.56
C LEU A 14 2.47 -3.18 9.76
N LEU A 15 3.70 -3.41 10.19
CA LEU A 15 4.90 -2.94 9.51
C LEU A 15 5.17 -3.80 8.27
N PRO A 16 5.57 -3.18 7.14
CA PRO A 16 5.85 -3.92 5.90
C PRO A 16 7.00 -4.92 6.08
N PRO A 17 7.14 -5.92 5.18
CA PRO A 17 8.28 -6.81 5.19
C PRO A 17 9.57 -6.03 4.96
N ASP A 18 10.64 -6.43 5.62
CA ASP A 18 11.98 -5.87 5.45
C ASP A 18 13.01 -7.00 5.50
N ILE A 19 13.91 -7.03 4.56
CA ILE A 19 14.88 -8.12 4.42
C ILE A 19 15.85 -8.20 5.61
N ASN A 20 16.09 -7.09 6.27
CA ASN A 20 16.99 -6.99 7.41
C ASN A 20 16.30 -7.11 8.78
N GLU A 21 14.98 -6.79 8.85
CA GLU A 21 14.27 -6.76 10.12
C GLU A 21 13.25 -7.89 10.29
N SER A 22 12.62 -8.32 9.17
CA SER A 22 11.59 -9.37 9.25
C SER A 22 12.18 -10.74 9.55
N GLU A 23 11.44 -11.52 10.32
CA GLU A 23 11.67 -12.94 10.53
C GLU A 23 10.86 -13.80 9.52
N ALA A 24 10.93 -15.12 9.65
CA ALA A 24 10.16 -16.02 8.79
C ALA A 24 8.65 -15.80 8.95
N ASP A 25 8.19 -15.77 10.18
CA ASP A 25 6.78 -15.58 10.54
C ASP A 25 6.56 -14.14 11.08
N PHE A 26 5.30 -13.76 11.29
CA PHE A 26 4.98 -12.46 11.90
C PHE A 26 5.58 -12.35 13.29
N THR A 27 6.17 -11.19 13.61
CA THR A 27 6.82 -10.94 14.88
C THR A 27 6.41 -9.61 15.50
N VAL A 28 6.48 -9.53 16.82
CA VAL A 28 6.27 -8.26 17.52
C VAL A 28 7.53 -7.40 17.36
N SER A 29 7.33 -6.15 16.96
CA SER A 29 8.38 -5.14 16.80
C SER A 29 7.96 -3.86 17.53
N GLY A 30 8.44 -3.71 18.77
CA GLY A 30 7.95 -2.66 19.66
C GLY A 30 6.47 -2.86 20.01
N GLU A 31 5.65 -1.85 19.73
CA GLU A 31 4.18 -1.88 19.88
C GLU A 31 3.45 -2.30 18.59
N HIS A 32 4.18 -2.77 17.58
CA HIS A 32 3.66 -3.09 16.27
C HIS A 32 3.93 -4.55 15.88
N ILE A 33 3.35 -4.99 14.78
CA ILE A 33 3.58 -6.33 14.21
C ILE A 33 4.36 -6.16 12.90
N ARG A 34 5.51 -6.85 12.78
CA ARG A 34 6.29 -6.92 11.55
C ARG A 34 5.79 -8.07 10.67
N PHE A 35 5.61 -7.81 9.38
CA PHE A 35 5.20 -8.81 8.40
C PHE A 35 6.28 -9.86 8.20
N GLY A 36 5.90 -11.15 8.26
CA GLY A 36 6.80 -12.28 8.08
C GLY A 36 7.11 -12.57 6.60
N LEU A 37 8.38 -12.85 6.28
CA LEU A 37 8.81 -13.04 4.89
C LEU A 37 8.21 -14.27 4.21
N VAL A 38 7.85 -15.33 4.95
CA VAL A 38 7.21 -16.54 4.41
C VAL A 38 5.79 -16.27 3.91
N ALA A 39 5.14 -15.21 4.42
CA ALA A 39 3.81 -14.83 3.97
C ALA A 39 3.81 -14.13 2.60
N VAL A 40 4.98 -13.79 2.05
CA VAL A 40 5.11 -13.26 0.68
C VAL A 40 4.88 -14.38 -0.32
N LYS A 41 3.93 -14.20 -1.24
CA LYS A 41 3.57 -15.21 -2.24
C LYS A 41 4.76 -15.60 -3.11
N GLY A 42 4.92 -16.90 -3.34
CA GLY A 42 5.97 -17.43 -4.19
C GLY A 42 7.37 -17.43 -3.56
N VAL A 43 7.48 -17.08 -2.28
CA VAL A 43 8.73 -17.16 -1.52
C VAL A 43 8.67 -18.36 -0.59
N GLY A 44 9.56 -19.32 -0.81
CA GLY A 44 9.58 -20.57 -0.05
C GLY A 44 10.22 -20.40 1.33
N ARG A 45 9.72 -21.15 2.34
CA ARG A 45 10.30 -21.16 3.70
C ARG A 45 11.78 -21.55 3.72
N GLY A 46 12.19 -22.48 2.86
CA GLY A 46 13.61 -22.89 2.76
C GLY A 46 14.52 -21.74 2.39
N PHE A 47 14.12 -20.94 1.37
CA PHE A 47 14.86 -19.75 0.98
C PHE A 47 14.91 -18.71 2.10
N ILE A 48 13.80 -18.46 2.78
CA ILE A 48 13.77 -17.50 3.90
C ILE A 48 14.66 -17.96 5.05
N ASN A 49 14.66 -19.23 5.39
CA ASN A 49 15.58 -19.76 6.40
C ASN A 49 17.05 -19.54 6.02
N ALA A 50 17.39 -19.67 4.73
CA ALA A 50 18.74 -19.37 4.24
C ALA A 50 19.05 -17.87 4.34
N VAL A 51 18.09 -16.97 4.04
CA VAL A 51 18.23 -15.52 4.24
C VAL A 51 18.52 -15.19 5.70
N LEU A 52 17.75 -15.76 6.63
CA LEU A 52 17.92 -15.52 8.07
C LEU A 52 19.26 -16.06 8.58
N ALA A 53 19.67 -17.26 8.14
CA ALA A 53 20.96 -17.85 8.49
C ALA A 53 22.12 -17.00 7.97
N GLU A 54 22.04 -16.52 6.72
CA GLU A 54 23.07 -15.67 6.14
C GLU A 54 23.14 -14.30 6.81
N ARG A 55 21.98 -13.71 7.12
CA ARG A 55 21.90 -12.47 7.90
C ARG A 55 22.52 -12.63 9.30
N GLY A 56 22.27 -13.76 9.96
CA GLY A 56 22.85 -14.07 11.27
C GLY A 56 24.36 -14.28 11.23
N ARG A 57 24.90 -14.84 10.13
CA ARG A 57 26.32 -15.12 9.94
C ARG A 57 27.13 -13.89 9.49
N GLY A 58 26.62 -13.18 8.48
CA GLY A 58 27.33 -12.09 7.78
C GLY A 58 26.83 -10.70 8.14
N GLY A 59 25.91 -10.57 9.10
CA GLY A 59 25.27 -9.30 9.45
C GLY A 59 24.20 -8.87 8.44
N PRO A 60 23.59 -7.70 8.66
CA PRO A 60 22.59 -7.13 7.76
C PRO A 60 23.11 -7.00 6.33
N PHE A 61 22.20 -7.10 5.37
CA PHE A 61 22.53 -6.83 3.96
C PHE A 61 22.66 -5.32 3.75
N VAL A 62 23.84 -4.89 3.32
CA VAL A 62 24.16 -3.45 3.21
C VAL A 62 23.61 -2.81 1.94
N SER A 63 23.31 -3.62 0.91
CA SER A 63 22.75 -3.17 -0.36
C SER A 63 22.03 -4.30 -1.08
N PHE A 64 21.23 -3.96 -2.10
CA PHE A 64 20.57 -4.94 -2.94
C PHE A 64 21.56 -5.85 -3.71
N PRO A 65 22.67 -5.35 -4.31
CA PRO A 65 23.71 -6.23 -4.88
C PRO A 65 24.35 -7.17 -3.84
N ASP A 66 24.63 -6.70 -2.62
CA ASP A 66 25.17 -7.52 -1.54
C ASP A 66 24.23 -8.68 -1.21
N PHE A 67 22.92 -8.40 -1.08
CA PHE A 67 21.90 -9.44 -0.92
C PHE A 67 21.94 -10.45 -2.06
N CYS A 68 21.89 -10.00 -3.31
CA CYS A 68 21.89 -10.89 -4.47
C CYS A 68 23.16 -11.75 -4.53
N GLN A 69 24.32 -11.20 -4.21
CA GLN A 69 25.59 -11.93 -4.21
C GLN A 69 25.67 -12.98 -3.11
N ARG A 70 25.30 -12.61 -1.88
CA ARG A 70 25.32 -13.52 -0.71
C ARG A 70 24.29 -14.64 -0.82
N MET A 71 23.11 -14.35 -1.41
CA MET A 71 22.02 -15.30 -1.55
C MET A 71 22.05 -16.11 -2.86
N PHE A 72 23.00 -15.85 -3.74
CA PHE A 72 23.02 -16.47 -5.08
C PHE A 72 23.01 -18.00 -5.03
N ASP A 73 23.78 -18.62 -4.11
CA ASP A 73 23.91 -20.07 -3.97
C ASP A 73 22.73 -20.72 -3.19
N ALA A 74 21.87 -19.90 -2.59
CA ALA A 74 20.72 -20.33 -1.79
C ALA A 74 19.41 -20.42 -2.61
N GLU A 75 19.51 -20.86 -3.87
CA GLU A 75 18.35 -20.96 -4.79
C GLU A 75 17.63 -19.64 -5.05
N LEU A 76 18.38 -18.53 -5.04
CA LEU A 76 17.85 -17.24 -5.46
C LEU A 76 17.38 -17.32 -6.92
N ASN A 77 16.07 -17.21 -7.14
CA ASN A 77 15.50 -17.15 -8.48
C ASN A 77 14.86 -15.79 -8.75
N LYS A 78 14.76 -15.42 -10.03
CA LYS A 78 14.23 -14.13 -10.46
C LYS A 78 12.82 -13.86 -9.93
N ARG A 79 11.95 -14.88 -9.85
CA ARG A 79 10.57 -14.74 -9.37
C ARG A 79 10.50 -14.45 -7.87
N VAL A 80 11.32 -15.10 -7.07
CA VAL A 80 11.41 -14.84 -5.62
C VAL A 80 11.88 -13.40 -5.40
N LEU A 81 12.92 -13.00 -6.14
CA LEU A 81 13.49 -11.66 -6.02
C LEU A 81 12.49 -10.58 -6.44
N GLU A 82 11.79 -10.79 -7.56
CA GLU A 82 10.72 -9.91 -8.02
C GLU A 82 9.63 -9.72 -6.95
N ASN A 83 9.16 -10.82 -6.35
CA ASN A 83 8.11 -10.73 -5.32
C ASN A 83 8.59 -10.03 -4.05
N LEU A 84 9.86 -10.20 -3.66
CA LEU A 84 10.46 -9.47 -2.53
C LEU A 84 10.62 -7.97 -2.84
N ILE A 85 10.96 -7.59 -4.07
CA ILE A 85 10.98 -6.18 -4.48
C ILE A 85 9.56 -5.60 -4.46
N ARG A 86 8.61 -6.30 -5.07
CA ARG A 86 7.22 -5.83 -5.19
C ARG A 86 6.52 -5.66 -3.85
N CYS A 87 6.82 -6.49 -2.85
CA CYS A 87 6.27 -6.33 -1.50
C CYS A 87 6.99 -5.26 -0.65
N GLY A 88 8.07 -4.66 -1.16
CA GLY A 88 8.81 -3.61 -0.47
C GLY A 88 9.87 -4.10 0.51
N ALA A 89 10.29 -5.38 0.45
CA ALA A 89 11.28 -5.93 1.38
C ALA A 89 12.67 -5.25 1.33
N PHE A 90 12.94 -4.44 0.31
CA PHE A 90 14.18 -3.69 0.11
C PHE A 90 14.03 -2.18 0.24
N ASP A 91 12.84 -1.65 0.60
CA ASP A 91 12.58 -0.21 0.65
C ASP A 91 13.49 0.53 1.63
N SER A 92 13.88 -0.13 2.73
CA SER A 92 14.83 0.41 3.70
C SER A 92 16.24 0.68 3.13
N MET A 93 16.58 0.11 1.98
CA MET A 93 17.84 0.37 1.27
C MET A 93 17.83 1.68 0.47
N GLY A 94 16.70 2.41 0.43
CA GLY A 94 16.58 3.72 -0.20
C GLY A 94 16.61 3.72 -1.74
N ILE A 95 16.33 2.58 -2.37
CA ILE A 95 16.26 2.45 -3.83
C ILE A 95 14.80 2.22 -4.21
N TYR A 96 14.30 2.94 -5.21
CA TYR A 96 12.93 2.81 -5.72
C TYR A 96 12.66 1.40 -6.26
N ARG A 97 11.48 0.86 -5.98
CA ARG A 97 11.04 -0.45 -6.49
C ARG A 97 11.06 -0.49 -8.02
N SER A 98 10.70 0.61 -8.68
CA SER A 98 10.75 0.76 -10.14
C SER A 98 12.16 0.53 -10.69
N ARG A 99 13.17 1.07 -10.02
CA ARG A 99 14.58 0.94 -10.39
C ARG A 99 15.11 -0.47 -10.15
N LEU A 100 14.72 -1.08 -9.03
CA LEU A 100 15.09 -2.46 -8.72
C LEU A 100 14.49 -3.43 -9.73
N LEU A 101 13.20 -3.28 -10.09
CA LEU A 101 12.52 -4.13 -11.07
C LEU A 101 13.09 -4.01 -12.48
N GLU A 102 13.64 -2.84 -12.85
CA GLU A 102 14.32 -2.66 -14.13
C GLU A 102 15.70 -3.34 -14.17
N ALA A 103 16.41 -3.36 -13.03
CA ALA A 103 17.83 -3.73 -13.03
C ALA A 103 18.13 -5.13 -12.48
N TYR A 104 17.22 -5.75 -11.71
CA TYR A 104 17.53 -6.98 -10.96
C TYR A 104 17.89 -8.17 -11.83
N GLU A 105 17.26 -8.33 -13.01
CA GLU A 105 17.57 -9.45 -13.90
C GLU A 105 18.99 -9.40 -14.43
N GLN A 106 19.43 -8.20 -14.88
CA GLN A 106 20.78 -7.99 -15.38
C GLN A 106 21.82 -8.21 -14.29
N LEU A 107 21.51 -7.78 -13.06
CA LEU A 107 22.37 -8.00 -11.91
C LEU A 107 22.55 -9.50 -11.62
N VAL A 108 21.47 -10.26 -11.54
CA VAL A 108 21.53 -11.71 -11.29
C VAL A 108 22.29 -12.42 -12.39
N ASP A 109 22.06 -12.07 -13.65
CA ASP A 109 22.76 -12.65 -14.79
C ASP A 109 24.27 -12.31 -14.77
N SER A 110 24.64 -11.10 -14.36
CA SER A 110 26.05 -10.69 -14.19
C SER A 110 26.76 -11.48 -13.09
N ILE A 111 26.08 -11.68 -11.94
CA ILE A 111 26.59 -12.50 -10.84
C ILE A 111 26.82 -13.94 -11.31
N ALA A 112 25.84 -14.51 -12.06
CA ALA A 112 25.95 -15.85 -12.61
C ALA A 112 27.15 -16.00 -13.57
N GLN A 113 27.35 -15.02 -14.45
CA GLN A 113 28.48 -15.02 -15.39
C GLN A 113 29.83 -14.91 -14.66
N ASN A 114 29.93 -14.02 -13.67
CA ASN A 114 31.16 -13.85 -12.88
C ASN A 114 31.53 -15.13 -12.12
N LYS A 115 30.54 -15.80 -11.51
CA LYS A 115 30.78 -17.09 -10.84
C LYS A 115 31.23 -18.18 -11.81
N ARG A 116 30.63 -18.28 -13.00
CA ARG A 116 31.05 -19.26 -14.03
C ARG A 116 32.48 -19.01 -14.50
N LYS A 117 32.87 -17.74 -14.70
CA LYS A 117 34.26 -17.39 -15.07
C LYS A 117 35.25 -17.81 -13.98
N ASN A 118 34.93 -17.56 -12.72
CA ASN A 118 35.77 -17.94 -11.58
C ASN A 118 35.90 -19.47 -11.43
N LEU A 119 34.83 -20.23 -11.67
CA LEU A 119 34.85 -21.70 -11.64
C LEU A 119 35.62 -22.31 -12.83
N ALA A 120 35.61 -21.66 -14.00
CA ALA A 120 36.33 -22.13 -15.19
C ALA A 120 37.88 -21.91 -15.13
N GLY A 121 38.39 -21.38 -14.01
CA GLY A 121 39.84 -21.23 -13.79
C GLY A 121 40.56 -20.25 -14.71
N GLN A 122 39.85 -19.34 -15.36
CA GLN A 122 40.42 -18.23 -16.08
C GLN A 122 40.94 -17.17 -15.08
N PHE A 123 41.91 -17.54 -14.27
CA PHE A 123 42.83 -16.53 -13.72
C PHE A 123 43.58 -15.95 -14.90
N ASP A 124 43.39 -14.67 -15.13
CA ASP A 124 44.21 -13.93 -16.08
C ASP A 124 45.68 -13.94 -15.56
N LEU A 125 46.50 -14.83 -16.09
CA LEU A 125 47.90 -15.03 -15.70
C LEU A 125 48.79 -13.82 -16.03
N PHE A 126 48.23 -12.78 -16.68
CA PHE A 126 48.93 -11.59 -17.15
C PHE A 126 48.47 -10.27 -16.51
N GLY A 127 47.51 -10.30 -15.57
CA GLY A 127 47.04 -9.12 -14.84
C GLY A 127 47.84 -8.96 -13.55
N GLY A 128 48.82 -8.04 -13.55
CA GLY A 128 49.76 -7.75 -12.48
C GLY A 128 49.14 -7.60 -11.11
N GLY A 129 49.90 -8.12 -10.10
CA GLY A 129 49.53 -8.13 -8.70
C GLY A 129 49.04 -6.79 -8.15
N GLY A 130 47.85 -6.80 -7.74
CA GLY A 130 47.15 -5.80 -6.93
C GLY A 130 45.96 -6.49 -6.36
N ASP A 131 45.80 -6.39 -5.06
CA ASP A 131 44.60 -6.76 -4.30
C ASP A 131 43.38 -6.02 -4.88
N GLN A 132 42.90 -6.46 -6.05
CA GLN A 132 41.58 -6.05 -6.51
C GLN A 132 40.59 -6.84 -5.65
N MET A 133 40.27 -6.27 -4.49
CA MET A 133 38.98 -6.44 -3.87
C MET A 133 37.95 -6.43 -5.03
N GLN A 134 37.40 -7.62 -5.35
CA GLN A 134 36.35 -7.76 -6.38
C GLN A 134 35.27 -6.78 -6.02
N SER A 135 35.21 -5.65 -6.70
CA SER A 135 34.14 -4.67 -6.53
C SER A 135 32.83 -5.43 -6.69
N ALA A 136 31.97 -5.34 -5.68
CA ALA A 136 30.62 -5.87 -5.77
C ALA A 136 30.01 -5.41 -7.09
N PRO A 137 29.29 -6.27 -7.82
CA PRO A 137 28.68 -5.87 -9.08
C PRO A 137 27.82 -4.64 -8.84
N GLU A 138 28.16 -3.57 -9.53
CA GLU A 138 27.50 -2.28 -9.38
C GLU A 138 26.10 -2.37 -10.01
N LEU A 139 25.07 -2.02 -9.24
CA LEU A 139 23.70 -1.97 -9.75
C LEU A 139 23.58 -0.79 -10.71
N GLN A 140 23.52 -1.07 -12.00
CA GLN A 140 23.28 -0.03 -13.01
C GLN A 140 21.78 0.30 -13.04
N VAL A 141 21.42 1.33 -12.29
CA VAL A 141 20.03 1.80 -12.24
C VAL A 141 19.80 2.99 -13.18
N LYS A 142 18.80 2.91 -14.02
CA LYS A 142 18.30 4.06 -14.77
C LYS A 142 17.63 5.03 -13.80
N ASN A 143 17.75 6.33 -14.09
CA ASN A 143 17.04 7.34 -13.29
C ASN A 143 15.58 7.42 -13.68
N ILE A 144 14.77 6.43 -13.26
CA ILE A 144 13.33 6.38 -13.44
C ILE A 144 12.63 6.80 -12.14
N PRO A 145 11.47 7.49 -12.26
CA PRO A 145 10.66 7.83 -11.10
C PRO A 145 10.10 6.57 -10.44
N GLU A 146 9.73 6.68 -9.17
CA GLU A 146 9.02 5.60 -8.48
C GLU A 146 7.60 5.42 -9.06
N PHE A 147 7.07 4.23 -8.87
CA PHE A 147 5.67 3.94 -9.13
C PHE A 147 4.75 4.87 -8.35
N THR A 148 3.57 5.10 -8.87
CA THR A 148 2.54 5.82 -8.13
C THR A 148 2.16 5.06 -6.85
N ARG A 149 1.66 5.78 -5.86
CA ARG A 149 1.19 5.16 -4.60
C ARG A 149 0.19 4.02 -4.85
N HIS A 150 -0.69 4.20 -5.81
CA HIS A 150 -1.68 3.17 -6.19
C HIS A 150 -1.02 1.90 -6.75
N GLU A 151 -0.01 2.06 -7.63
CA GLU A 151 0.73 0.92 -8.18
C GLU A 151 1.51 0.17 -7.09
N LEU A 152 2.17 0.90 -6.17
CA LEU A 152 2.88 0.30 -5.03
C LEU A 152 1.93 -0.52 -4.15
N MET A 153 0.78 0.03 -3.78
CA MET A 153 -0.24 -0.68 -3.00
C MET A 153 -0.80 -1.90 -3.73
N THR A 154 -0.97 -1.81 -5.05
CA THR A 154 -1.39 -2.94 -5.89
C THR A 154 -0.37 -4.07 -5.86
N MET A 155 0.92 -3.75 -6.01
CA MET A 155 2.02 -4.73 -5.91
C MET A 155 2.06 -5.40 -4.53
N GLU A 156 1.88 -4.65 -3.46
CA GLU A 156 1.78 -5.19 -2.09
C GLU A 156 0.62 -6.16 -1.97
N LYS A 157 -0.57 -5.78 -2.41
CA LYS A 157 -1.78 -6.63 -2.39
C LYS A 157 -1.60 -7.91 -3.19
N GLU A 158 -0.99 -7.84 -4.37
CA GLU A 158 -0.73 -9.00 -5.21
C GLU A 158 0.25 -9.99 -4.56
N THR A 159 1.30 -9.48 -3.91
CA THR A 159 2.38 -10.30 -3.35
C THR A 159 2.15 -10.76 -1.92
N THR A 160 1.45 -9.97 -1.11
CA THR A 160 1.21 -10.27 0.31
C THR A 160 -0.24 -10.61 0.63
N GLY A 161 -1.17 -10.26 -0.27
CA GLY A 161 -2.61 -10.33 -0.03
C GLY A 161 -3.18 -9.14 0.75
N LEU A 162 -2.33 -8.17 1.13
CA LEU A 162 -2.68 -7.04 2.00
C LEU A 162 -2.15 -5.73 1.42
N TYR A 163 -2.81 -4.64 1.76
CA TYR A 163 -2.29 -3.29 1.60
C TYR A 163 -1.47 -2.93 2.86
N LEU A 164 -0.17 -2.78 2.73
CA LEU A 164 0.76 -2.60 3.86
C LEU A 164 1.05 -1.13 4.14
N THR A 165 1.28 -0.33 3.09
CA THR A 165 1.68 1.08 3.21
C THR A 165 0.50 2.06 3.23
N GLY A 166 -0.73 1.56 3.06
CA GLY A 166 -1.96 2.34 3.06
C GLY A 166 -3.09 1.55 2.44
N HIS A 167 -4.28 2.14 2.36
CA HIS A 167 -5.42 1.57 1.67
C HIS A 167 -5.85 2.49 0.52
N PRO A 168 -6.26 1.98 -0.66
CA PRO A 168 -6.72 2.82 -1.77
C PRO A 168 -7.87 3.75 -1.37
N MET A 169 -8.68 3.35 -0.37
CA MET A 169 -9.78 4.17 0.14
C MET A 169 -9.33 5.34 1.03
N ASP A 170 -8.04 5.42 1.42
CA ASP A 170 -7.53 6.52 2.26
C ASP A 170 -7.74 7.90 1.61
N GLU A 171 -7.63 7.97 0.29
CA GLU A 171 -7.82 9.20 -0.49
C GLU A 171 -9.29 9.65 -0.58
N TYR A 172 -10.22 8.76 -0.26
CA TYR A 172 -11.66 8.99 -0.37
C TYR A 172 -12.37 9.08 0.98
N ARG A 173 -11.65 9.07 2.11
CA ARG A 173 -12.25 9.08 3.47
C ARG A 173 -13.27 10.19 3.66
N ASP A 174 -12.99 11.39 3.17
CA ASP A 174 -13.91 12.52 3.31
C ASP A 174 -15.14 12.37 2.41
N VAL A 175 -14.95 11.86 1.19
CA VAL A 175 -16.05 11.54 0.26
C VAL A 175 -16.96 10.45 0.87
N VAL A 176 -16.37 9.41 1.43
CA VAL A 176 -17.08 8.30 2.11
C VAL A 176 -17.94 8.83 3.26
N LYS A 177 -17.36 9.70 4.10
CA LYS A 177 -18.10 10.35 5.21
C LYS A 177 -19.24 11.24 4.72
N GLN A 178 -19.00 12.08 3.71
CA GLN A 178 -20.02 12.98 3.15
C GLN A 178 -21.18 12.20 2.52
N CYS A 179 -20.88 11.11 1.82
CA CYS A 179 -21.87 10.23 1.21
C CYS A 179 -22.56 9.31 2.25
N LYS A 180 -22.13 9.35 3.52
CA LYS A 180 -22.64 8.47 4.59
C LYS A 180 -22.60 6.99 4.19
N ALA A 181 -21.53 6.58 3.51
CA ALA A 181 -21.37 5.20 3.12
C ALA A 181 -21.19 4.32 4.37
N ALA A 182 -21.89 3.18 4.37
CA ALA A 182 -21.82 2.20 5.45
C ALA A 182 -20.54 1.37 5.32
N SER A 183 -19.95 0.98 6.45
CA SER A 183 -18.84 0.04 6.51
C SER A 183 -19.30 -1.37 6.15
N MET A 184 -18.59 -2.05 5.26
CA MET A 184 -18.89 -3.42 4.88
C MET A 184 -18.70 -4.38 6.07
N GLY A 185 -17.65 -4.15 6.87
CA GLY A 185 -17.38 -4.92 8.09
C GLY A 185 -18.52 -4.80 9.11
N ALA A 186 -19.08 -3.60 9.30
CA ALA A 186 -20.21 -3.40 10.20
C ALA A 186 -21.45 -4.16 9.73
N ILE A 187 -21.75 -4.17 8.43
CA ILE A 187 -22.87 -4.94 7.89
C ILE A 187 -22.64 -6.44 8.09
N LEU A 188 -21.48 -6.96 7.69
CA LEU A 188 -21.16 -8.39 7.80
C LEU A 188 -21.17 -8.87 9.26
N SER A 189 -20.59 -8.09 10.16
CA SER A 189 -20.57 -8.42 11.59
C SER A 189 -21.96 -8.43 12.22
N ASP A 190 -22.86 -7.52 11.80
CA ASP A 190 -24.23 -7.47 12.29
C ASP A 190 -25.02 -8.71 11.86
N PHE A 191 -24.86 -9.14 10.60
CA PHE A 191 -25.51 -10.37 10.12
C PHE A 191 -24.89 -11.67 10.66
N ALA A 192 -23.67 -11.63 11.19
CA ALA A 192 -23.01 -12.78 11.80
C ALA A 192 -23.37 -13.01 13.27
N GLN A 193 -24.16 -12.14 13.90
CA GLN A 193 -24.56 -12.27 15.31
C GLN A 193 -25.51 -13.47 15.51
N GLU A 194 -25.32 -14.23 16.58
CA GLU A 194 -26.12 -15.43 16.92
C GLU A 194 -27.66 -15.13 17.07
N GLY A 195 -28.03 -13.89 17.35
CA GLY A 195 -29.41 -13.45 17.45
C GLY A 195 -30.01 -12.87 16.17
N GLY A 196 -29.25 -12.87 15.08
CA GLY A 196 -29.58 -12.17 13.83
C GLY A 196 -29.22 -10.69 13.86
N PRO A 197 -29.35 -10.01 12.73
CA PRO A 197 -28.92 -8.61 12.61
C PRO A 197 -29.79 -7.67 13.44
N ALA A 198 -29.16 -6.73 14.13
CA ALA A 198 -29.83 -5.74 14.99
C ALA A 198 -29.95 -4.36 14.32
N ILE A 199 -29.05 -4.01 13.41
CA ILE A 199 -28.94 -2.68 12.79
C ILE A 199 -29.38 -2.72 11.32
N TYR A 200 -28.94 -3.74 10.60
CA TYR A 200 -29.20 -3.91 9.18
C TYR A 200 -30.27 -5.00 8.95
N HIS A 201 -30.97 -4.91 7.82
CA HIS A 201 -31.96 -5.92 7.46
C HIS A 201 -31.96 -6.18 5.94
N ASP A 202 -32.54 -7.31 5.55
CA ASP A 202 -32.74 -7.64 4.14
C ASP A 202 -33.59 -6.56 3.44
N GLU A 203 -33.27 -6.30 2.16
CA GLU A 203 -33.88 -5.23 1.33
C GLU A 203 -33.60 -3.79 1.83
N GLN A 204 -32.79 -3.58 2.87
CA GLN A 204 -32.42 -2.24 3.33
C GLN A 204 -31.54 -1.54 2.28
N ARG A 205 -31.88 -0.28 1.98
CA ARG A 205 -31.07 0.57 1.12
C ARG A 205 -29.83 1.05 1.87
N VAL A 206 -28.68 0.84 1.24
CA VAL A 206 -27.37 1.27 1.74
C VAL A 206 -26.54 1.86 0.63
N THR A 207 -25.60 2.71 1.03
CA THR A 207 -24.54 3.20 0.17
C THR A 207 -23.25 2.57 0.67
N LEU A 208 -22.49 1.94 -0.22
CA LEU A 208 -21.18 1.37 0.05
C LEU A 208 -20.13 2.12 -0.77
N ALA A 209 -18.93 2.23 -0.24
CA ALA A 209 -17.77 2.74 -0.96
C ALA A 209 -16.63 1.74 -0.83
N GLY A 210 -15.97 1.43 -1.92
CA GLY A 210 -14.88 0.45 -1.90
C GLY A 210 -14.13 0.39 -3.21
N VAL A 211 -13.01 -0.33 -3.19
CA VAL A 211 -12.24 -0.67 -4.39
C VAL A 211 -12.73 -2.00 -4.95
N ILE A 212 -12.84 -2.09 -6.25
CA ILE A 212 -13.18 -3.34 -6.93
C ILE A 212 -11.95 -4.24 -6.92
N THR A 213 -12.06 -5.41 -6.28
CA THR A 213 -10.99 -6.42 -6.21
C THR A 213 -11.21 -7.59 -7.17
N ALA A 214 -12.44 -7.79 -7.62
CA ALA A 214 -12.77 -8.77 -8.66
C ALA A 214 -14.03 -8.34 -9.40
N SER A 215 -14.08 -8.63 -10.70
CA SER A 215 -15.26 -8.41 -11.54
C SER A 215 -15.44 -9.55 -12.53
N ARG A 216 -16.59 -10.21 -12.48
CA ARG A 216 -16.93 -11.35 -13.35
C ARG A 216 -18.30 -11.17 -13.97
N THR A 217 -18.39 -11.19 -15.28
CA THR A 217 -19.66 -11.17 -15.98
C THR A 217 -20.22 -12.58 -16.17
N LYS A 218 -21.54 -12.72 -16.07
CA LYS A 218 -22.25 -13.97 -16.30
C LYS A 218 -23.55 -13.70 -17.04
N THR A 219 -23.89 -14.58 -17.97
CA THR A 219 -25.20 -14.57 -18.63
C THR A 219 -26.23 -15.27 -17.74
N THR A 220 -27.33 -14.62 -17.46
CA THR A 220 -28.46 -15.18 -16.73
C THR A 220 -29.27 -16.16 -17.59
N ARG A 221 -30.15 -16.96 -16.97
CA ARG A 221 -31.06 -17.88 -17.69
C ARG A 221 -31.93 -17.18 -18.75
N ASN A 222 -32.21 -15.90 -18.55
CA ASN A 222 -33.00 -15.08 -19.47
C ASN A 222 -32.13 -14.37 -20.54
N ASN A 223 -30.92 -14.86 -20.77
CA ASN A 223 -29.94 -14.30 -21.72
C ASN A 223 -29.58 -12.82 -21.47
N SER A 224 -29.74 -12.33 -20.24
CA SER A 224 -29.31 -10.99 -19.82
C SER A 224 -27.95 -11.07 -19.17
N LEU A 225 -27.09 -10.08 -19.41
CA LEU A 225 -25.80 -9.99 -18.73
C LEU A 225 -25.95 -9.44 -17.31
N MET A 226 -25.20 -10.00 -16.36
CA MET A 226 -25.02 -9.45 -15.04
C MET A 226 -23.55 -9.58 -14.62
N ALA A 227 -23.10 -8.77 -13.69
CA ALA A 227 -21.76 -8.87 -13.13
C ALA A 227 -21.83 -9.18 -11.62
N TYR A 228 -20.92 -10.04 -11.20
CA TYR A 228 -20.53 -10.23 -9.81
C TYR A 228 -19.27 -9.42 -9.57
N VAL A 229 -19.35 -8.46 -8.69
CA VAL A 229 -18.25 -7.54 -8.39
C VAL A 229 -17.93 -7.64 -6.90
N THR A 230 -16.69 -7.90 -6.56
CA THR A 230 -16.25 -7.85 -5.16
C THR A 230 -15.74 -6.46 -4.87
N LEU A 231 -16.37 -5.80 -3.89
CA LEU A 231 -15.92 -4.53 -3.32
C LEU A 231 -15.17 -4.79 -2.04
N GLU A 232 -14.13 -4.03 -1.79
CA GLU A 232 -13.33 -4.07 -0.56
C GLU A 232 -13.18 -2.64 -0.03
N ASP A 233 -13.54 -2.43 1.24
CA ASP A 233 -13.20 -1.23 2.00
C ASP A 233 -12.05 -1.53 2.98
N ASP A 234 -11.74 -0.63 3.89
CA ASP A 234 -10.70 -0.80 4.89
C ASP A 234 -11.09 -1.79 6.02
N THR A 235 -12.33 -2.26 6.04
CA THR A 235 -12.87 -3.14 7.08
C THR A 235 -13.15 -4.56 6.59
N ALA A 236 -13.71 -4.72 5.39
CA ALA A 236 -14.10 -6.02 4.85
C ALA A 236 -14.29 -6.00 3.33
N SER A 237 -14.66 -7.16 2.76
CA SER A 237 -15.08 -7.27 1.37
C SER A 237 -16.50 -7.83 1.27
N MET A 238 -17.28 -7.31 0.32
CA MET A 238 -18.66 -7.71 0.05
C MET A 238 -18.89 -7.90 -1.43
N GLU A 239 -19.69 -8.91 -1.79
CA GLU A 239 -20.10 -9.14 -3.18
C GLU A 239 -21.24 -8.19 -3.56
N MET A 240 -21.13 -7.57 -4.74
CA MET A 240 -22.13 -6.72 -5.34
C MET A 240 -22.64 -7.34 -6.63
N LEU A 241 -23.96 -7.44 -6.77
CA LEU A 241 -24.65 -7.93 -7.96
C LEU A 241 -25.08 -6.74 -8.83
N VAL A 242 -24.53 -6.67 -10.05
CA VAL A 242 -24.84 -5.61 -11.00
C VAL A 242 -25.62 -6.19 -12.17
N PHE A 243 -26.89 -5.81 -12.27
CA PHE A 243 -27.78 -6.29 -13.35
C PHE A 243 -27.61 -5.51 -14.65
N ALA A 244 -28.15 -6.04 -15.74
CA ALA A 244 -27.94 -5.56 -17.09
C ALA A 244 -28.14 -4.04 -17.28
N ARG A 245 -29.16 -3.45 -16.62
CA ARG A 245 -29.43 -2.02 -16.72
C ARG A 245 -28.25 -1.20 -16.19
N VAL A 246 -27.80 -1.49 -14.97
CA VAL A 246 -26.69 -0.78 -14.33
C VAL A 246 -25.35 -1.13 -15.01
N LEU A 247 -25.21 -2.40 -15.44
CA LEU A 247 -24.02 -2.86 -16.13
C LEU A 247 -23.80 -2.14 -17.47
N GLY A 248 -24.90 -1.83 -18.21
CA GLY A 248 -24.80 -1.06 -19.44
C GLY A 248 -24.24 0.35 -19.26
N GLU A 249 -24.53 1.00 -18.15
CA GLU A 249 -24.05 2.34 -17.81
C GLU A 249 -22.67 2.32 -17.15
N ALA A 250 -22.45 1.38 -16.26
CA ALA A 250 -21.28 1.34 -15.37
C ALA A 250 -20.15 0.41 -15.86
N GLY A 251 -20.40 -0.44 -16.85
CA GLY A 251 -19.44 -1.44 -17.33
C GLY A 251 -18.02 -0.95 -17.57
N PRO A 252 -17.80 0.25 -18.14
CA PRO A 252 -16.46 0.76 -18.40
C PRO A 252 -15.58 0.89 -17.16
N TYR A 253 -16.15 1.11 -15.97
CA TYR A 253 -15.41 1.31 -14.72
C TYR A 253 -15.60 0.18 -13.69
N LEU A 254 -16.32 -0.89 -14.02
CA LEU A 254 -16.38 -2.09 -13.18
C LEU A 254 -15.15 -2.98 -13.39
N LYS A 255 -13.97 -2.42 -13.14
CA LYS A 255 -12.67 -3.07 -13.32
C LYS A 255 -11.93 -3.12 -11.98
N GLU A 256 -11.08 -4.12 -11.82
CA GLU A 256 -10.20 -4.24 -10.66
C GLU A 256 -9.35 -2.99 -10.46
N GLY A 257 -9.18 -2.57 -9.21
CA GLY A 257 -8.46 -1.38 -8.81
C GLY A 257 -9.25 -0.07 -8.85
N VAL A 258 -10.46 -0.05 -9.43
CA VAL A 258 -11.29 1.18 -9.48
C VAL A 258 -12.04 1.36 -8.17
N ALA A 259 -11.92 2.55 -7.56
CA ALA A 259 -12.68 2.94 -6.39
C ALA A 259 -14.07 3.45 -6.79
N VAL A 260 -15.13 2.88 -6.21
CA VAL A 260 -16.51 3.19 -6.57
C VAL A 260 -17.39 3.46 -5.35
N LEU A 261 -18.42 4.29 -5.56
CA LEU A 261 -19.56 4.45 -4.68
C LEU A 261 -20.73 3.68 -5.28
N ALA A 262 -21.26 2.71 -4.54
CA ALA A 262 -22.37 1.85 -4.94
C ALA A 262 -23.57 2.10 -4.05
N GLU A 263 -24.70 2.36 -4.65
CA GLU A 263 -26.01 2.50 -3.98
C GLU A 263 -26.88 1.30 -4.35
N GLY A 264 -27.51 0.70 -3.37
CA GLY A 264 -28.30 -0.49 -3.62
C GLY A 264 -29.01 -0.99 -2.37
N ARG A 265 -29.42 -2.26 -2.41
CA ARG A 265 -30.11 -2.93 -1.31
C ARG A 265 -29.32 -4.14 -0.85
N ILE A 266 -29.29 -4.36 0.46
CA ILE A 266 -28.74 -5.57 1.04
C ILE A 266 -29.63 -6.74 0.60
N SER A 267 -29.04 -7.84 0.19
CA SER A 267 -29.77 -9.08 -0.12
C SER A 267 -29.11 -10.24 0.59
N VAL A 268 -29.91 -10.94 1.38
CA VAL A 268 -29.51 -12.15 2.09
C VAL A 268 -30.29 -13.32 1.52
N ARG A 269 -29.63 -14.32 0.97
CA ARG A 269 -30.24 -15.50 0.37
C ARG A 269 -29.57 -16.76 0.90
N ASP A 270 -30.39 -17.72 1.30
CA ASP A 270 -29.97 -19.11 1.55
C ASP A 270 -28.72 -19.25 2.45
N GLU A 271 -28.72 -18.64 3.64
CA GLU A 271 -27.62 -18.70 4.62
C GLU A 271 -26.25 -18.20 4.10
N LYS A 272 -26.25 -17.45 3.00
CA LYS A 272 -25.04 -16.83 2.45
C LYS A 272 -24.78 -15.48 3.10
N ALA A 273 -23.51 -15.06 3.01
CA ALA A 273 -23.13 -13.72 3.41
C ALA A 273 -23.97 -12.65 2.67
N PRO A 274 -24.30 -11.52 3.33
CA PRO A 274 -25.00 -10.42 2.70
C PRO A 274 -24.32 -9.94 1.44
N GLN A 275 -25.11 -9.65 0.40
CA GLN A 275 -24.65 -9.12 -0.89
C GLN A 275 -25.35 -7.79 -1.16
N LEU A 276 -24.73 -6.90 -1.93
CA LEU A 276 -25.38 -5.68 -2.40
C LEU A 276 -26.04 -5.91 -3.75
N MET A 277 -27.35 -5.75 -3.85
CA MET A 277 -28.03 -5.62 -5.14
C MET A 277 -27.92 -4.18 -5.61
N CYS A 278 -27.04 -3.94 -6.60
CA CYS A 278 -26.67 -2.61 -7.03
C CYS A 278 -27.77 -1.96 -7.87
N ASP A 279 -28.25 -0.80 -7.42
CA ASP A 279 -29.17 0.07 -8.16
C ASP A 279 -28.42 1.14 -8.95
N ARG A 280 -27.25 1.58 -8.45
CA ARG A 280 -26.39 2.60 -9.06
C ARG A 280 -24.93 2.44 -8.61
N VAL A 281 -23.98 2.67 -9.52
CA VAL A 281 -22.54 2.71 -9.19
C VAL A 281 -21.86 3.85 -9.93
N ARG A 282 -20.92 4.53 -9.27
CA ARG A 282 -20.17 5.66 -9.82
C ARG A 282 -18.72 5.61 -9.35
N PRO A 283 -17.73 5.95 -10.19
CA PRO A 283 -16.36 6.14 -9.72
C PRO A 283 -16.27 7.21 -8.64
N LEU A 284 -15.51 6.94 -7.57
CA LEU A 284 -15.33 7.89 -6.47
C LEU A 284 -14.64 9.19 -6.90
N ASP A 285 -13.77 9.15 -7.92
CA ASP A 285 -13.17 10.35 -8.50
C ASP A 285 -14.21 11.31 -9.06
N GLN A 286 -15.24 10.78 -9.74
CA GLN A 286 -16.34 11.62 -10.25
C GLN A 286 -17.21 12.17 -9.11
N VAL A 287 -17.43 11.38 -8.07
CA VAL A 287 -18.18 11.81 -6.89
C VAL A 287 -17.41 12.91 -6.17
N LYS A 288 -16.10 12.75 -5.96
CA LYS A 288 -15.20 13.74 -5.34
C LYS A 288 -15.24 15.08 -6.08
N GLY A 289 -15.20 15.05 -7.41
CA GLY A 289 -15.26 16.27 -8.24
C GLY A 289 -16.61 17.00 -8.22
N ASN A 290 -17.70 16.34 -7.83
CA ASN A 290 -19.05 16.89 -7.80
C ASN A 290 -19.56 17.23 -6.39
N LEU A 291 -18.83 16.87 -5.35
CA LEU A 291 -19.17 17.24 -3.97
C LEU A 291 -18.78 18.69 -3.71
N PRO A 292 -19.60 19.46 -2.97
CA PRO A 292 -19.16 20.75 -2.47
C PRO A 292 -17.90 20.53 -1.61
N PRO A 293 -16.93 21.47 -1.62
CA PRO A 293 -15.79 21.41 -0.74
C PRO A 293 -16.30 21.19 0.69
N VAL A 294 -15.65 20.29 1.43
CA VAL A 294 -15.98 20.09 2.84
C VAL A 294 -15.86 21.44 3.53
N GLU A 295 -16.94 21.96 4.10
CA GLU A 295 -16.86 23.02 5.08
C GLU A 295 -16.09 22.48 6.29
N GLY A 296 -14.78 22.50 6.21
CA GLY A 296 -13.92 21.86 7.19
C GLY A 296 -12.64 21.27 6.65
N GLU A 297 -12.32 21.39 5.35
CA GLU A 297 -10.90 21.43 5.03
C GLU A 297 -10.33 22.54 5.89
N GLU A 298 -9.63 22.16 6.96
CA GLU A 298 -8.87 23.09 7.77
C GLU A 298 -8.09 23.93 6.77
N ARG A 299 -8.58 25.15 6.50
CA ARG A 299 -7.81 26.16 5.81
C ARG A 299 -6.51 26.12 6.53
N ALA A 300 -5.45 25.67 5.84
CA ALA A 300 -4.15 25.40 6.42
C ALA A 300 -3.95 26.39 7.55
N LYS A 301 -3.96 25.90 8.81
CA LYS A 301 -4.01 26.77 9.99
C LYS A 301 -2.86 27.72 9.85
N LYS A 302 -3.16 29.00 9.54
CA LYS A 302 -2.12 30.02 9.40
C LYS A 302 -1.91 30.62 10.77
N LEU A 303 -0.71 30.52 11.28
CA LEU A 303 -0.33 31.22 12.50
C LEU A 303 -0.17 32.72 12.15
N TYR A 304 -1.05 33.56 12.67
CA TYR A 304 -0.96 35.00 12.49
C TYR A 304 -0.27 35.61 13.72
N ILE A 305 0.88 36.25 13.49
CA ILE A 305 1.62 36.95 14.51
C ILE A 305 1.59 38.43 14.19
N ARG A 306 1.14 39.26 15.15
CA ARG A 306 1.09 40.70 15.04
C ARG A 306 2.20 41.31 15.88
N ILE A 307 3.08 42.07 15.24
CA ILE A 307 4.19 42.77 15.88
C ILE A 307 4.24 44.25 15.47
N PRO A 308 4.73 45.14 16.30
CA PRO A 308 4.86 46.56 15.96
C PRO A 308 5.83 46.80 14.77
N SER A 309 7.00 46.14 14.81
CA SER A 309 7.99 46.15 13.75
C SER A 309 8.84 44.88 13.78
N LEU A 310 9.60 44.57 12.71
CA LEU A 310 10.53 43.46 12.66
C LEU A 310 11.76 43.66 13.58
N ASP A 311 12.02 44.91 14.00
CA ASP A 311 13.11 45.27 14.92
C ASP A 311 12.68 45.19 16.40
N ASP A 312 11.44 44.83 16.68
CA ASP A 312 10.95 44.69 18.04
C ASP A 312 11.65 43.50 18.76
N PRO A 313 12.20 43.73 19.97
CA PRO A 313 12.90 42.65 20.71
C PRO A 313 12.07 41.37 20.97
N ARG A 314 10.74 41.51 20.96
CA ARG A 314 9.82 40.38 21.08
C ARG A 314 9.88 39.46 19.84
N TRP A 315 10.23 40.00 18.67
CA TRP A 315 10.35 39.20 17.45
C TRP A 315 11.46 38.14 17.55
N GLU A 316 12.60 38.49 18.16
CA GLU A 316 13.69 37.54 18.36
C GLU A 316 13.28 36.39 19.29
N ARG A 317 12.52 36.69 20.33
CA ARG A 317 11.99 35.65 21.24
C ARG A 317 10.98 34.75 20.53
N ILE A 318 10.11 35.31 19.68
CA ILE A 318 9.14 34.54 18.88
C ILE A 318 9.88 33.61 17.92
N LYS A 319 10.91 34.07 17.21
CA LYS A 319 11.73 33.23 16.33
C LYS A 319 12.37 32.05 17.09
N LEU A 320 12.88 32.30 18.29
CA LEU A 320 13.47 31.28 19.13
C LEU A 320 12.43 30.19 19.48
N VAL A 321 11.23 30.59 19.85
CA VAL A 321 10.14 29.63 20.14
C VAL A 321 9.77 28.83 18.91
N LEU A 322 9.66 29.46 17.74
CA LEU A 322 9.34 28.79 16.49
C LEU A 322 10.41 27.78 16.05
N THR A 323 11.68 28.04 16.37
CA THR A 323 12.75 27.05 16.13
C THR A 323 12.70 25.85 17.07
N MET A 324 12.15 26.04 18.29
CA MET A 324 11.96 24.93 19.26
C MET A 324 10.76 24.04 18.90
N PHE A 325 9.78 24.56 18.16
CA PHE A 325 8.57 23.83 17.75
C PHE A 325 8.41 23.92 16.23
N PRO A 326 9.20 23.20 15.45
CA PRO A 326 9.09 23.20 13.98
C PRO A 326 7.75 22.60 13.54
N GLY A 327 7.02 23.34 12.70
CA GLY A 327 5.76 22.94 12.11
C GLY A 327 5.75 23.13 10.61
N THR A 328 4.78 22.55 9.92
CA THR A 328 4.60 22.66 8.45
C THR A 328 3.61 23.75 8.06
N GLU A 329 2.97 24.40 9.04
CA GLU A 329 1.94 25.41 8.80
C GLU A 329 2.52 26.75 8.38
N GLN A 330 1.77 27.47 7.51
CA GLN A 330 2.19 28.80 7.06
C GLN A 330 2.05 29.83 8.19
N MET A 331 3.11 30.59 8.41
CA MET A 331 3.11 31.73 9.32
C MET A 331 2.97 33.05 8.56
N VAL A 332 2.09 33.90 9.04
CA VAL A 332 1.90 35.26 8.50
C VAL A 332 2.22 36.26 9.59
N VAL A 333 3.25 37.09 9.38
CA VAL A 333 3.64 38.13 10.30
C VAL A 333 3.09 39.46 9.80
N LYS A 334 2.29 40.16 10.61
CA LYS A 334 1.74 41.47 10.30
C LYS A 334 2.44 42.54 11.15
N CYS A 335 3.14 43.48 10.48
CA CYS A 335 3.74 44.64 11.12
C CYS A 335 2.75 45.83 11.15
N GLU A 336 2.53 46.42 12.31
CA GLU A 336 1.54 47.53 12.47
C GLU A 336 1.96 48.82 11.78
N GLY A 337 3.26 49.06 11.59
CA GLY A 337 3.79 50.31 11.03
C GLY A 337 3.85 50.42 9.51
N THR A 338 3.69 49.33 8.75
CA THR A 338 3.96 49.35 7.30
C THR A 338 2.79 48.98 6.41
N GLY A 339 1.67 48.52 6.96
CA GLY A 339 0.53 48.06 6.16
C GLY A 339 0.81 46.91 5.18
N LYS A 340 2.05 46.39 5.11
CA LYS A 340 2.47 45.26 4.28
C LYS A 340 2.22 43.95 5.02
N ARG A 341 1.58 43.01 4.32
CA ARG A 341 1.37 41.62 4.75
C ARG A 341 2.52 40.75 4.34
#